data_32e1ba122b36f8cad698fa529685db1a
#
_entry.id   32e1ba122b36f8cad698fa529685db1a
#
_cell.length_a   1.000
_cell.length_b   1.000
_cell.length_c   1.000
_cell.angle_alpha   90.00
_cell.angle_beta   90.00
_cell.angle_gamma   90.00
#
_symmetry.space_group_name_H-M   'P 1'
#
loop_
_entity.id
_entity.type
_entity.pdbx_description
1 polymer ?
#
loop_
_entity_poly.entity_id
_entity_poly.type
_entity_poly.pdbx_seq_one_letter_code
_entity_poly.pdbx_strand_id
1 'polypeptide(L)'
;MTPIEGKGVLESVLLDAFFIYLSEKEWIVMRTVPEYFGSLVFDDRVMKARLPYEVYTSLKKTIDEGGSLNNEVANAVADAMKDWAVEHGATHFTHWFQPLTGITAEKHDSFIAPSPDGGVIMEFSGKELIQGEPDASSFPSGGLRATFEARGYTAWDPTSYAFIKDKALCIPTAFCSYGGEALDKKTPLLRSMQALNKQA
;
A
#
# COMPACT_ATOMS: atom_id res chain seq x y z
N MET A 1 67.31 20.35 -18.83
CA MET A 1 66.30 19.41 -19.31
C MET A 1 65.72 18.69 -18.12
N THR A 2 64.66 19.18 -17.57
CA THR A 2 63.92 18.54 -16.48
C THR A 2 62.61 17.98 -17.06
N PRO A 3 62.33 16.70 -16.90
CA PRO A 3 61.04 16.12 -17.21
C PRO A 3 60.21 15.97 -15.93
N ILE A 4 58.91 15.96 -16.11
CA ILE A 4 57.85 15.40 -15.25
C ILE A 4 57.16 16.39 -14.32
N GLU A 5 56.21 17.10 -14.91
CA GLU A 5 55.07 17.65 -14.20
C GLU A 5 53.70 17.01 -14.61
N GLY A 6 53.70 15.95 -15.40
CA GLY A 6 52.47 15.37 -15.96
C GLY A 6 51.84 14.23 -15.15
N LYS A 7 52.54 13.63 -14.18
CA LYS A 7 52.00 12.47 -13.44
C LYS A 7 51.04 12.81 -12.33
N GLY A 8 51.23 13.91 -11.63
CA GLY A 8 50.37 14.29 -10.50
C GLY A 8 48.97 14.73 -10.89
N VAL A 9 48.83 15.36 -12.06
CA VAL A 9 47.51 15.84 -12.52
C VAL A 9 46.61 14.70 -13.01
N LEU A 10 47.17 13.69 -13.64
CA LEU A 10 46.43 12.52 -14.09
C LEU A 10 45.98 11.63 -12.92
N GLU A 11 46.79 11.51 -11.87
CA GLU A 11 46.41 10.77 -10.67
C GLU A 11 45.33 11.50 -9.88
N SER A 12 45.33 12.82 -9.77
CA SER A 12 44.28 13.58 -9.10
C SER A 12 42.97 13.52 -9.86
N VAL A 13 42.98 13.63 -11.18
CA VAL A 13 41.77 13.56 -12.03
C VAL A 13 41.16 12.13 -12.00
N LEU A 14 41.99 11.11 -11.95
CA LEU A 14 41.53 9.71 -11.83
C LEU A 14 40.96 9.44 -10.43
N LEU A 15 41.58 10.00 -9.39
CA LEU A 15 41.04 9.91 -8.02
C LEU A 15 39.72 10.65 -7.88
N ASP A 16 39.60 11.86 -8.41
CA ASP A 16 38.38 12.64 -8.38
C ASP A 16 37.25 11.97 -9.22
N ALA A 17 37.58 11.43 -10.41
CA ALA A 17 36.63 10.66 -11.21
C ALA A 17 36.22 9.36 -10.52
N PHE A 18 37.11 8.71 -9.80
CA PHE A 18 36.82 7.52 -9.02
C PHE A 18 35.96 7.84 -7.79
N PHE A 19 36.23 8.97 -7.12
CA PHE A 19 35.40 9.48 -6.02
C PHE A 19 34.01 9.93 -6.50
N ILE A 20 33.88 10.58 -7.66
CA ILE A 20 32.61 10.95 -8.26
C ILE A 20 31.83 9.67 -8.65
N TYR A 21 32.50 8.69 -9.25
CA TYR A 21 31.89 7.39 -9.58
C TYR A 21 31.43 6.61 -8.35
N LEU A 22 32.14 6.72 -7.22
CA LEU A 22 31.74 6.10 -5.95
C LEU A 22 30.65 6.91 -5.22
N SER A 23 30.54 8.22 -5.44
CA SER A 23 29.50 9.05 -4.82
C SER A 23 28.13 8.89 -5.50
N GLU A 24 28.12 8.49 -6.78
CA GLU A 24 26.88 8.18 -7.51
C GLU A 24 26.39 6.75 -7.32
N LYS A 25 27.24 5.84 -6.83
CA LYS A 25 26.78 4.57 -6.30
C LYS A 25 26.27 4.85 -4.89
N GLU A 26 24.95 5.01 -4.77
CA GLU A 26 24.27 4.81 -3.49
C GLU A 26 24.91 3.59 -2.83
N TRP A 27 25.54 3.80 -1.69
CA TRP A 27 26.00 2.71 -0.85
C TRP A 27 24.76 1.86 -0.57
N ILE A 28 24.64 0.71 -1.26
CA ILE A 28 23.67 -0.31 -0.88
C ILE A 28 24.15 -0.78 0.49
N VAL A 29 23.73 -0.05 1.51
CA VAL A 29 23.84 -0.51 2.89
C VAL A 29 23.01 -1.79 2.91
N MET A 30 23.70 -2.92 2.93
CA MET A 30 23.04 -4.21 3.06
C MET A 30 22.36 -4.21 4.44
N ARG A 31 21.09 -3.79 4.44
CA ARG A 31 20.27 -3.86 5.63
C ARG A 31 20.07 -5.32 5.99
N THR A 32 20.19 -5.65 7.26
CA THR A 32 19.86 -6.99 7.73
C THR A 32 18.36 -7.23 7.63
N VAL A 33 17.93 -8.49 7.53
CA VAL A 33 16.51 -8.83 7.41
C VAL A 33 15.64 -8.16 8.48
N PRO A 34 16.02 -8.11 9.78
CA PRO A 34 15.27 -7.38 10.79
C PRO A 34 15.09 -5.88 10.53
N GLU A 35 16.01 -5.24 9.80
CA GLU A 35 15.95 -3.80 9.54
C GLU A 35 14.96 -3.43 8.43
N TYR A 36 14.74 -4.31 7.46
CA TYR A 36 13.79 -4.03 6.38
C TYR A 36 12.49 -4.84 6.47
N PHE A 37 12.44 -5.87 7.33
CA PHE A 37 11.22 -6.67 7.49
C PHE A 37 10.08 -5.82 8.02
N GLY A 38 8.99 -5.78 7.25
CA GLY A 38 7.81 -4.97 7.59
C GLY A 38 7.98 -3.46 7.36
N SER A 39 9.10 -2.99 6.78
CA SER A 39 9.31 -1.55 6.51
C SER A 39 8.31 -0.96 5.51
N LEU A 40 7.72 -1.79 4.66
CA LEU A 40 6.70 -1.42 3.68
C LEU A 40 5.29 -1.83 4.11
N VAL A 41 5.02 -1.86 5.42
CA VAL A 41 3.71 -2.16 6.00
C VAL A 41 3.22 -0.94 6.77
N PHE A 42 1.99 -0.51 6.49
CA PHE A 42 1.31 0.56 7.22
C PHE A 42 0.74 0.01 8.54
N ASP A 43 1.65 -0.39 9.41
CA ASP A 43 1.36 -1.04 10.68
C ASP A 43 0.89 -0.05 11.78
N ASP A 44 0.60 -0.57 12.95
CA ASP A 44 0.16 0.23 14.10
C ASP A 44 1.17 1.32 14.49
N ARG A 45 2.47 1.05 14.32
CA ARG A 45 3.54 2.02 14.59
C ARG A 45 3.51 3.19 13.61
N VAL A 46 3.33 2.88 12.32
CA VAL A 46 3.22 3.89 11.26
C VAL A 46 1.93 4.68 11.44
N MET A 47 0.81 4.03 11.73
CA MET A 47 -0.47 4.69 12.01
C MET A 47 -0.36 5.67 13.17
N LYS A 48 0.24 5.27 14.29
CA LYS A 48 0.47 6.16 15.44
C LYS A 48 1.34 7.36 15.14
N ALA A 49 2.33 7.21 14.26
CA ALA A 49 3.23 8.27 13.91
C ALA A 49 2.62 9.29 12.92
N ARG A 50 1.64 8.86 12.12
CA ARG A 50 1.10 9.67 11.01
C ARG A 50 -0.31 10.17 11.21
N LEU A 51 -1.10 9.50 12.01
CA LEU A 51 -2.47 9.90 12.28
C LEU A 51 -2.56 10.84 13.48
N PRO A 52 -3.43 11.84 13.45
CA PRO A 52 -3.82 12.56 14.65
C PRO A 52 -4.33 11.58 15.72
N TYR A 53 -4.04 11.86 16.98
CA TYR A 53 -4.38 10.96 18.08
C TYR A 53 -5.86 10.53 18.11
N GLU A 54 -6.76 11.47 17.84
CA GLU A 54 -8.20 11.22 17.83
C GLU A 54 -8.61 10.30 16.67
N VAL A 55 -8.02 10.49 15.48
CA VAL A 55 -8.24 9.66 14.30
C VAL A 55 -7.75 8.24 14.56
N TYR A 56 -6.52 8.10 15.10
CA TYR A 56 -5.95 6.81 15.45
C TYR A 56 -6.82 6.07 16.47
N THR A 57 -7.25 6.76 17.54
CA THR A 57 -8.08 6.18 18.60
C THR A 57 -9.44 5.74 18.06
N SER A 58 -10.08 6.56 17.21
CA SER A 58 -11.34 6.22 16.56
C SER A 58 -11.22 5.02 15.63
N LEU A 59 -10.14 4.96 14.83
CA LEU A 59 -9.85 3.81 13.98
C LEU A 59 -9.67 2.53 14.80
N LYS A 60 -8.87 2.58 15.87
CA LYS A 60 -8.64 1.41 16.75
C LYS A 60 -9.94 0.94 17.39
N LYS A 61 -10.76 1.84 17.87
CA LYS A 61 -12.07 1.51 18.42
C LYS A 61 -12.95 0.79 17.39
N THR A 62 -13.00 1.31 16.16
CA THR A 62 -13.75 0.68 15.06
C THR A 62 -13.22 -0.74 14.74
N ILE A 63 -11.90 -0.93 14.74
CA ILE A 63 -11.28 -2.24 14.52
C ILE A 63 -11.68 -3.22 15.65
N ASP A 64 -11.65 -2.78 16.89
CA ASP A 64 -11.88 -3.63 18.05
C ASP A 64 -13.36 -3.97 18.25
N GLU A 65 -14.25 -3.01 18.00
CA GLU A 65 -15.71 -3.15 18.20
C GLU A 65 -16.44 -3.67 16.95
N GLY A 66 -15.84 -3.55 15.75
CA GLY A 66 -16.44 -3.99 14.48
C GLY A 66 -17.54 -3.07 13.96
N GLY A 67 -17.38 -1.78 14.11
CA GLY A 67 -18.31 -0.75 13.62
C GLY A 67 -18.01 -0.26 12.19
N SER A 68 -18.82 0.69 11.73
CA SER A 68 -18.54 1.45 10.50
C SER A 68 -17.63 2.64 10.79
N LEU A 69 -16.73 2.93 9.87
CA LEU A 69 -15.83 4.07 9.98
C LEU A 69 -16.55 5.36 9.59
N ASN A 70 -16.33 6.42 10.37
CA ASN A 70 -16.77 7.77 10.00
C ASN A 70 -15.99 8.26 8.77
N ASN A 71 -16.66 8.95 7.85
CA ASN A 71 -16.05 9.48 6.62
C ASN A 71 -14.85 10.42 6.89
N GLU A 72 -14.90 11.25 7.92
CA GLU A 72 -13.80 12.15 8.29
C GLU A 72 -12.57 11.35 8.72
N VAL A 73 -12.76 10.34 9.55
CA VAL A 73 -11.69 9.43 9.97
C VAL A 73 -11.14 8.66 8.77
N ALA A 74 -12.01 8.18 7.88
CA ALA A 74 -11.61 7.47 6.68
C ALA A 74 -10.77 8.34 5.74
N ASN A 75 -11.14 9.59 5.53
CA ASN A 75 -10.37 10.54 4.73
C ASN A 75 -9.00 10.79 5.34
N ALA A 76 -8.92 11.05 6.64
CA ALA A 76 -7.64 11.28 7.32
C ALA A 76 -6.72 10.04 7.25
N VAL A 77 -7.28 8.84 7.34
CA VAL A 77 -6.51 7.59 7.18
C VAL A 77 -6.06 7.42 5.74
N ALA A 78 -6.93 7.68 4.75
CA ALA A 78 -6.59 7.58 3.34
C ALA A 78 -5.46 8.54 2.95
N ASP A 79 -5.54 9.80 3.38
CA ASP A 79 -4.49 10.80 3.14
C ASP A 79 -3.15 10.35 3.76
N ALA A 80 -3.15 9.89 4.99
CA ALA A 80 -1.93 9.42 5.66
C ALA A 80 -1.34 8.16 4.98
N MET A 81 -2.18 7.24 4.49
CA MET A 81 -1.75 6.08 3.72
C MET A 81 -1.15 6.49 2.38
N LYS A 82 -1.80 7.40 1.66
CA LYS A 82 -1.32 7.92 0.38
C LYS A 82 0.04 8.60 0.55
N ASP A 83 0.16 9.53 1.49
CA ASP A 83 1.40 10.26 1.72
C ASP A 83 2.54 9.30 2.08
N TRP A 84 2.27 8.36 2.98
CA TRP A 84 3.24 7.32 3.33
C TRP A 84 3.62 6.46 2.12
N ALA A 85 2.65 6.06 1.31
CA ALA A 85 2.90 5.22 0.15
C ALA A 85 3.72 5.95 -0.92
N VAL A 86 3.40 7.22 -1.19
CA VAL A 86 4.13 8.07 -2.15
C VAL A 86 5.57 8.31 -1.69
N GLU A 87 5.81 8.57 -0.42
CA GLU A 87 7.17 8.67 0.15
C GLU A 87 8.01 7.40 -0.05
N HIS A 88 7.34 6.24 -0.13
CA HIS A 88 7.98 4.94 -0.40
C HIS A 88 7.96 4.55 -1.90
N GLY A 89 7.63 5.51 -2.78
CA GLY A 89 7.70 5.34 -4.23
C GLY A 89 6.49 4.69 -4.88
N ALA A 90 5.37 4.55 -4.17
CA ALA A 90 4.13 4.07 -4.76
C ALA A 90 3.50 5.16 -5.66
N THR A 91 2.94 4.74 -6.78
CA THR A 91 2.25 5.61 -7.74
C THR A 91 0.80 5.23 -7.95
N HIS A 92 0.43 4.06 -7.45
CA HIS A 92 -0.89 3.45 -7.61
C HIS A 92 -1.35 2.85 -6.28
N PHE A 93 -2.65 2.58 -6.20
CA PHE A 93 -3.22 1.76 -5.14
C PHE A 93 -4.04 0.62 -5.74
N THR A 94 -4.29 -0.40 -4.96
CA THR A 94 -5.14 -1.53 -5.34
C THR A 94 -5.91 -2.06 -4.15
N HIS A 95 -7.16 -2.38 -4.37
CA HIS A 95 -7.92 -3.21 -3.43
C HIS A 95 -7.48 -4.67 -3.63
N TRP A 96 -6.72 -5.16 -2.66
CA TRP A 96 -6.13 -6.49 -2.72
C TRP A 96 -6.99 -7.48 -1.93
N PHE A 97 -7.42 -8.53 -2.59
CA PHE A 97 -8.23 -9.59 -1.99
C PHE A 97 -7.94 -10.94 -2.63
N GLN A 98 -8.35 -12.01 -1.98
CA GLN A 98 -8.19 -13.37 -2.47
C GLN A 98 -9.58 -14.01 -2.69
N PRO A 99 -10.12 -13.97 -3.91
CA PRO A 99 -11.41 -14.55 -4.22
C PRO A 99 -11.40 -16.06 -4.04
N LEU A 100 -12.60 -16.67 -4.00
CA LEU A 100 -12.78 -18.12 -3.82
C LEU A 100 -12.11 -18.97 -4.91
N THR A 101 -11.74 -18.37 -6.03
CA THR A 101 -10.94 -19.01 -7.10
C THR A 101 -9.55 -19.43 -6.65
N GLY A 102 -9.05 -18.91 -5.54
CA GLY A 102 -7.72 -19.22 -5.00
C GLY A 102 -6.58 -18.38 -5.55
N ILE A 103 -6.85 -17.49 -6.51
CA ILE A 103 -5.88 -16.59 -7.12
C ILE A 103 -6.12 -15.19 -6.59
N THR A 104 -5.05 -14.48 -6.19
CA THR A 104 -5.14 -13.09 -5.74
C THR A 104 -5.67 -12.19 -6.86
N ALA A 105 -6.63 -11.33 -6.55
CA ALA A 105 -7.16 -10.32 -7.46
C ALA A 105 -6.71 -8.92 -7.02
N GLU A 106 -6.37 -8.12 -8.01
CA GLU A 106 -5.88 -6.75 -7.83
C GLU A 106 -6.49 -5.89 -8.94
N LYS A 107 -6.97 -4.70 -8.57
CA LYS A 107 -7.36 -3.66 -9.53
C LYS A 107 -6.56 -2.41 -9.20
N HIS A 108 -5.61 -2.09 -10.08
CA HIS A 108 -4.73 -0.95 -9.88
C HIS A 108 -5.40 0.34 -10.34
N ASP A 109 -5.47 1.32 -9.45
CA ASP A 109 -5.89 2.68 -9.73
C ASP A 109 -4.74 3.65 -9.43
N SER A 110 -4.62 4.72 -10.21
CA SER A 110 -3.59 5.74 -10.00
C SER A 110 -4.01 6.71 -8.90
N PHE A 111 -3.03 7.20 -8.13
CA PHE A 111 -3.28 8.34 -7.24
C PHE A 111 -3.48 9.66 -7.99
N ILE A 112 -3.19 9.71 -9.29
CA ILE A 112 -3.27 10.94 -10.08
C ILE A 112 -4.72 11.26 -10.41
N ALA A 113 -5.17 12.45 -10.02
CA ALA A 113 -6.46 13.03 -10.37
C ALA A 113 -6.28 14.36 -11.13
N PRO A 114 -7.19 14.72 -12.05
CA PRO A 114 -7.14 16.01 -12.71
C PRO A 114 -7.45 17.14 -11.73
N SER A 115 -6.68 18.22 -11.80
CA SER A 115 -6.94 19.45 -11.04
C SER A 115 -7.81 20.42 -11.84
N PRO A 116 -8.66 21.24 -11.18
CA PRO A 116 -9.52 22.22 -11.86
C PRO A 116 -8.78 23.25 -12.70
N ASP A 117 -7.50 23.51 -12.42
CA ASP A 117 -6.62 24.41 -13.17
C ASP A 117 -5.94 23.77 -14.39
N GLY A 118 -6.30 22.52 -14.71
CA GLY A 118 -5.73 21.78 -15.82
C GLY A 118 -4.43 21.04 -15.51
N GLY A 119 -4.00 21.04 -14.26
CA GLY A 119 -2.88 20.26 -13.75
C GLY A 119 -3.32 18.87 -13.27
N VAL A 120 -2.45 18.25 -12.46
CA VAL A 120 -2.71 16.98 -11.77
C VAL A 120 -2.40 17.10 -10.30
N ILE A 121 -3.17 16.41 -9.49
CA ILE A 121 -2.95 16.27 -8.05
C ILE A 121 -2.82 14.81 -7.69
N MET A 122 -2.22 14.53 -6.54
CA MET A 122 -2.22 13.20 -5.95
C MET A 122 -3.35 13.13 -4.95
N GLU A 123 -4.35 12.28 -5.21
CA GLU A 123 -5.54 12.14 -4.39
C GLU A 123 -5.81 10.68 -4.05
N PHE A 124 -6.32 10.44 -2.87
CA PHE A 124 -6.86 9.17 -2.41
C PHE A 124 -7.84 9.45 -1.29
N SER A 125 -9.10 9.24 -1.55
CA SER A 125 -10.18 9.59 -0.62
C SER A 125 -10.54 8.44 0.32
N GLY A 126 -11.16 8.76 1.44
CA GLY A 126 -11.71 7.76 2.35
C GLY A 126 -12.78 6.89 1.68
N LYS A 127 -13.51 7.41 0.70
CA LYS A 127 -14.45 6.63 -0.09
C LYS A 127 -13.74 5.55 -0.90
N GLU A 128 -12.64 5.89 -1.56
CA GLU A 128 -11.82 4.94 -2.32
C GLU A 128 -11.12 3.94 -1.40
N LEU A 129 -10.74 4.35 -0.18
CA LEU A 129 -10.20 3.45 0.82
C LEU A 129 -11.25 2.42 1.27
N ILE A 130 -12.45 2.88 1.63
CA ILE A 130 -13.47 2.02 2.26
C ILE A 130 -14.06 1.04 1.26
N GLN A 131 -14.34 1.48 0.03
CA GLN A 131 -15.09 0.68 -0.94
C GLN A 131 -14.52 0.82 -2.34
N GLY A 132 -14.31 -0.31 -3.00
CA GLY A 132 -14.05 -0.40 -4.43
C GLY A 132 -15.14 -1.18 -5.15
N GLU A 133 -15.28 -0.94 -6.43
CA GLU A 133 -16.19 -1.67 -7.31
C GLU A 133 -15.36 -2.42 -8.38
N PRO A 134 -14.80 -3.61 -8.06
CA PRO A 134 -14.09 -4.41 -9.04
C PRO A 134 -15.09 -4.95 -10.07
N ASP A 135 -14.72 -4.85 -11.33
CA ASP A 135 -15.44 -5.54 -12.40
C ASP A 135 -14.87 -6.96 -12.63
N ALA A 136 -15.47 -7.66 -13.58
CA ALA A 136 -15.03 -9.02 -13.94
C ALA A 136 -13.57 -9.10 -14.39
N SER A 137 -12.98 -8.00 -14.88
CA SER A 137 -11.59 -7.94 -15.33
C SER A 137 -10.58 -8.02 -14.18
N SER A 138 -11.02 -7.74 -12.96
CA SER A 138 -10.21 -7.87 -11.74
C SER A 138 -9.99 -9.32 -11.31
N PHE A 139 -10.67 -10.28 -11.94
CA PHE A 139 -10.56 -11.70 -11.63
C PHE A 139 -9.66 -12.41 -12.64
N PRO A 140 -8.58 -13.06 -12.20
CA PRO A 140 -7.62 -13.72 -13.10
C PRO A 140 -8.22 -14.86 -13.92
N SER A 141 -9.32 -15.43 -13.48
CA SER A 141 -9.92 -16.62 -14.09
C SER A 141 -11.07 -16.34 -15.08
N GLY A 142 -11.29 -15.14 -15.54
CA GLY A 142 -12.13 -14.66 -16.64
C GLY A 142 -13.25 -15.52 -17.24
N GLY A 143 -13.82 -16.47 -16.52
CA GLY A 143 -14.91 -17.32 -17.01
C GLY A 143 -16.29 -16.74 -16.70
N LEU A 144 -17.33 -17.20 -17.42
CA LEU A 144 -18.73 -16.79 -17.23
C LEU A 144 -19.18 -16.88 -15.77
N ARG A 145 -18.72 -17.87 -15.04
CA ARG A 145 -19.02 -18.08 -13.62
C ARG A 145 -18.32 -17.04 -12.74
N ALA A 146 -17.05 -16.76 -13.00
CA ALA A 146 -16.31 -15.72 -12.29
C ALA A 146 -16.92 -14.35 -12.55
N THR A 147 -17.39 -14.07 -13.78
CA THR A 147 -18.08 -12.83 -14.14
C THR A 147 -19.42 -12.69 -13.40
N PHE A 148 -20.15 -13.78 -13.17
CA PHE A 148 -21.40 -13.76 -12.43
C PHE A 148 -21.16 -13.58 -10.93
N GLU A 149 -20.17 -14.24 -10.37
CA GLU A 149 -19.75 -14.12 -8.97
C GLU A 149 -19.05 -12.76 -8.68
N ALA A 150 -18.53 -12.09 -9.71
CA ALA A 150 -17.84 -10.81 -9.60
C ALA A 150 -18.75 -9.58 -9.42
N ARG A 151 -20.07 -9.77 -9.36
CA ARG A 151 -21.01 -8.69 -9.07
C ARG A 151 -21.05 -8.40 -7.57
N GLY A 152 -20.25 -7.44 -7.17
CA GLY A 152 -20.12 -7.07 -5.78
C GLY A 152 -19.24 -5.85 -5.60
N TYR A 153 -18.76 -5.70 -4.41
CA TYR A 153 -17.87 -4.60 -4.03
C TYR A 153 -16.76 -5.13 -3.09
N THR A 154 -15.64 -4.43 -3.08
CA THR A 154 -14.61 -4.63 -2.08
C THR A 154 -14.86 -3.69 -0.92
N ALA A 155 -14.73 -4.19 0.30
CA ALA A 155 -14.77 -3.39 1.52
C ALA A 155 -13.42 -3.47 2.22
N TRP A 156 -12.86 -2.33 2.59
CA TRP A 156 -11.61 -2.28 3.34
C TRP A 156 -11.72 -3.12 4.63
N ASP A 157 -10.71 -3.95 4.85
CA ASP A 157 -10.56 -4.69 6.09
C ASP A 157 -9.47 -4.03 6.96
N PRO A 158 -9.82 -3.13 7.87
CA PRO A 158 -8.86 -2.41 8.70
C PRO A 158 -8.17 -3.31 9.74
N THR A 159 -8.58 -4.57 9.87
CA THR A 159 -7.91 -5.56 10.75
C THR A 159 -6.64 -6.12 10.11
N SER A 160 -6.45 -5.89 8.82
CA SER A 160 -5.25 -6.27 8.07
C SER A 160 -4.52 -5.01 7.62
N TYR A 161 -3.21 -4.98 7.82
CA TYR A 161 -2.40 -3.81 7.45
C TYR A 161 -2.26 -3.68 5.95
N ALA A 162 -2.40 -2.44 5.45
CA ALA A 162 -2.01 -2.10 4.08
C ALA A 162 -0.48 -2.20 3.94
N PHE A 163 -0.02 -2.48 2.73
CA PHE A 163 1.40 -2.67 2.45
C PHE A 163 1.75 -2.22 1.03
N ILE A 164 3.02 -1.95 0.80
CA ILE A 164 3.50 -1.62 -0.54
C ILE A 164 4.13 -2.86 -1.16
N LYS A 165 3.69 -3.17 -2.38
CA LYS A 165 4.29 -4.16 -3.26
C LYS A 165 4.60 -3.51 -4.59
N ASP A 166 5.85 -3.56 -4.99
CA ASP A 166 6.37 -2.86 -6.17
C ASP A 166 6.11 -1.34 -6.06
N LYS A 167 5.24 -0.78 -6.88
CA LYS A 167 4.83 0.63 -6.87
C LYS A 167 3.36 0.82 -6.51
N ALA A 168 2.74 -0.16 -5.90
CA ALA A 168 1.33 -0.12 -5.53
C ALA A 168 1.13 -0.23 -4.02
N LEU A 169 0.28 0.63 -3.49
CA LEU A 169 -0.29 0.49 -2.16
C LEU A 169 -1.37 -0.59 -2.22
N CYS A 170 -1.12 -1.73 -1.61
CA CYS A 170 -2.07 -2.83 -1.50
C CYS A 170 -2.94 -2.67 -0.26
N ILE A 171 -4.23 -2.51 -0.46
CA ILE A 171 -5.23 -2.32 0.60
C ILE A 171 -5.97 -3.64 0.79
N PRO A 172 -5.77 -4.35 1.92
CA PRO A 172 -6.50 -5.58 2.20
C PRO A 172 -7.99 -5.32 2.26
N THR A 173 -8.76 -6.08 1.49
CA THR A 173 -10.21 -5.93 1.40
C THR A 173 -10.93 -7.27 1.51
N ALA A 174 -12.18 -7.22 1.92
CA ALA A 174 -13.14 -8.29 1.75
C ALA A 174 -13.93 -8.03 0.47
N PHE A 175 -14.15 -9.07 -0.33
CA PHE A 175 -15.06 -9.00 -1.46
C PHE A 175 -16.43 -9.51 -1.05
N CYS A 176 -17.45 -8.68 -1.24
CA CYS A 176 -18.84 -8.97 -0.89
C CYS A 176 -19.71 -8.92 -2.14
N SER A 177 -20.57 -9.92 -2.33
CA SER A 177 -21.61 -9.86 -3.35
C SER A 177 -22.69 -8.85 -2.97
N TYR A 178 -23.43 -8.34 -3.95
CA TYR A 178 -24.60 -7.49 -3.67
C TYR A 178 -25.72 -8.25 -2.93
N GLY A 179 -25.69 -9.58 -2.92
CA GLY A 179 -26.56 -10.42 -2.09
C GLY A 179 -26.14 -10.52 -0.62
N GLY A 180 -24.99 -9.90 -0.25
CA GLY A 180 -24.51 -9.88 1.13
C GLY A 180 -23.58 -11.04 1.51
N GLU A 181 -23.18 -11.87 0.54
CA GLU A 181 -22.25 -12.97 0.78
C GLU A 181 -20.80 -12.51 0.63
N ALA A 182 -19.94 -12.87 1.59
CA ALA A 182 -18.49 -12.68 1.46
C ALA A 182 -17.92 -13.77 0.53
N LEU A 183 -17.29 -13.35 -0.57
CA LEU A 183 -16.69 -14.23 -1.57
C LEU A 183 -15.17 -14.32 -1.42
N ASP A 184 -14.64 -13.83 -0.32
CA ASP A 184 -13.22 -13.84 0.01
C ASP A 184 -12.90 -14.94 1.02
N LYS A 185 -11.85 -15.72 0.76
CA LYS A 185 -11.39 -16.80 1.64
C LYS A 185 -10.63 -16.31 2.87
N LYS A 186 -9.92 -15.20 2.74
CA LYS A 186 -8.94 -14.75 3.74
C LYS A 186 -9.60 -14.03 4.91
N THR A 187 -10.49 -13.10 4.60
CA THR A 187 -11.13 -12.25 5.61
C THR A 187 -11.96 -13.02 6.63
N PRO A 188 -12.82 -13.98 6.25
CA PRO A 188 -13.54 -14.81 7.21
C PRO A 188 -12.62 -15.60 8.14
N LEU A 189 -11.51 -16.13 7.60
CA LEU A 189 -10.55 -16.89 8.39
C LEU A 189 -9.83 -16.01 9.41
N LEU A 190 -9.36 -14.83 9.01
CA LEU A 190 -8.70 -13.88 9.91
C LEU A 190 -9.63 -13.41 11.03
N ARG A 191 -10.88 -13.10 10.69
CA ARG A 191 -11.91 -12.72 11.69
C ARG A 191 -12.24 -13.85 12.66
N SER A 192 -12.31 -15.08 12.19
CA SER A 192 -12.50 -16.26 13.04
C SER A 192 -11.33 -16.44 14.01
N MET A 193 -10.10 -16.28 13.55
CA MET A 193 -8.91 -16.34 14.40
C MET A 193 -8.90 -15.25 15.46
N GLN A 194 -9.28 -14.02 15.12
CA GLN A 194 -9.38 -12.92 16.06
C GLN A 194 -10.48 -13.15 17.09
N ALA A 195 -11.64 -13.68 16.69
CA ALA A 195 -12.72 -14.03 17.59
C ALA A 195 -12.30 -15.10 18.62
N LEU A 196 -11.58 -16.11 18.16
CA LEU A 196 -11.02 -17.15 19.03
C LEU A 196 -10.01 -16.56 20.03
N ASN A 197 -9.11 -15.71 19.56
CA ASN A 197 -8.12 -15.06 20.44
C ASN A 197 -8.77 -14.15 21.52
N LYS A 198 -9.93 -13.57 21.24
CA LYS A 198 -10.66 -12.76 22.23
C LYS A 198 -11.36 -13.61 23.31
N GLN A 199 -11.57 -14.89 23.03
CA GLN A 199 -12.25 -15.80 23.98
C GLN A 199 -11.29 -16.69 24.75
N ALA A 200 -10.05 -16.80 24.32
CA ALA A 200 -8.98 -17.50 25.02
C ALA A 200 -8.30 -16.61 26.06
#